data_327038a7fca32a0fe98efbbb3c5d7345
#
_entry.id   327038a7fca32a0fe98efbbb3c5d7345
#
_cell.length_a   1.000
_cell.length_b   1.000
_cell.length_c   1.000
_cell.angle_alpha   90.00
_cell.angle_beta   90.00
_cell.angle_gamma   90.00
#
_symmetry.space_group_name_H-M   'P 1'
#
loop_
_entity.id
_entity.type
_entity.pdbx_description
1 polymer ?
#
loop_
_entity_poly.entity_id
_entity_poly.type
_entity_poly.pdbx_seq_one_letter_code
_entity_poly.pdbx_strand_id
1 'polypeptide(L)'
;MRYENKALREIVFPLGGIGTGSIGYAGNGRFMDWEIRNRPDKGSANGYTHLAIRCRDRAGRVYARVLQGDYPGSRMGQYDKGEHHGYGFGPAGTTMCGFPHFRSCVFTGSFPFCHIDLADDDFPADVRVTAYNPMIPLDADNSSLPAALFTVAITNTGREAMAFDTAFSLRNLFSGARNGTVRTDTASDALCLAGGAPHDSPAYGEMCLTCAAEDTYCQSHWYRGGWQDPIVTFWNEWSSGERLCDRCYPDPYDGDTGTVVGS
;
A
#
# COMPACT_ATOMS: atom_id res chain seq x y z
N MET A 1 -1.03 9.87 -20.56
CA MET A 1 -2.22 10.63 -20.12
C MET A 1 -1.93 11.18 -18.74
N ARG A 2 -2.37 12.42 -18.45
CA ARG A 2 -2.11 13.10 -17.17
C ARG A 2 -3.42 13.50 -16.51
N TYR A 3 -3.51 13.27 -15.19
CA TYR A 3 -4.71 13.55 -14.38
C TYR A 3 -4.29 14.30 -13.12
N GLU A 4 -5.09 15.29 -12.71
CA GLU A 4 -4.86 16.15 -11.54
C GLU A 4 -6.18 16.52 -10.89
N ASN A 5 -6.15 16.90 -9.63
CA ASN A 5 -7.30 17.41 -8.88
C ASN A 5 -8.50 16.44 -8.95
N LYS A 6 -9.65 16.93 -9.35
CA LYS A 6 -10.87 16.12 -9.45
C LYS A 6 -10.78 15.00 -10.48
N ALA A 7 -9.91 15.14 -11.50
CA ALA A 7 -9.73 14.11 -12.52
C ALA A 7 -9.02 12.85 -11.97
N LEU A 8 -8.36 12.92 -10.83
CA LEU A 8 -7.73 11.76 -10.18
C LEU A 8 -8.73 10.64 -9.84
N ARG A 9 -10.01 10.95 -9.67
CA ARG A 9 -11.06 9.96 -9.43
C ARG A 9 -11.47 9.16 -10.68
N GLU A 10 -11.08 9.63 -11.86
CA GLU A 10 -11.49 9.06 -13.14
C GLU A 10 -10.50 7.99 -13.66
N ILE A 11 -9.41 7.76 -12.93
CA ILE A 11 -8.36 6.85 -13.38
C ILE A 11 -8.00 5.81 -12.30
N VAL A 12 -7.95 4.57 -12.72
CA VAL A 12 -7.37 3.44 -11.99
C VAL A 12 -6.48 2.68 -12.96
N PHE A 13 -5.24 2.43 -12.58
CA PHE A 13 -4.28 1.70 -13.37
C PHE A 13 -4.22 0.24 -12.89
N PRO A 14 -4.49 -0.75 -13.76
CA PRO A 14 -4.46 -2.16 -13.36
C PRO A 14 -3.03 -2.66 -13.20
N LEU A 15 -2.75 -3.38 -12.11
CA LEU A 15 -1.50 -4.04 -11.81
C LEU A 15 -1.73 -5.54 -11.67
N GLY A 16 -0.86 -6.34 -12.25
CA GLY A 16 -0.94 -7.81 -12.25
C GLY A 16 -0.64 -8.40 -13.62
N GLY A 17 -0.31 -9.67 -13.66
CA GLY A 17 -0.03 -10.38 -14.91
C GLY A 17 -1.26 -10.71 -15.73
N ILE A 18 -1.08 -11.07 -16.99
CA ILE A 18 -2.16 -11.50 -17.88
C ILE A 18 -2.85 -12.74 -17.31
N GLY A 19 -4.14 -12.64 -17.04
CA GLY A 19 -4.95 -13.77 -16.54
C GLY A 19 -4.76 -14.14 -15.08
N THR A 20 -4.00 -13.36 -14.30
CA THR A 20 -3.68 -13.66 -12.89
C THR A 20 -4.50 -12.86 -11.87
N GLY A 21 -5.44 -12.06 -12.35
CA GLY A 21 -6.15 -11.06 -11.55
C GLY A 21 -5.44 -9.72 -11.55
N SER A 22 -6.07 -8.71 -10.97
CA SER A 22 -5.51 -7.36 -10.93
C SER A 22 -5.79 -6.64 -9.62
N ILE A 23 -4.92 -5.70 -9.30
CA ILE A 23 -5.09 -4.71 -8.25
C ILE A 23 -5.10 -3.35 -8.92
N GLY A 24 -6.07 -2.51 -8.63
CA GLY A 24 -6.15 -1.16 -9.15
C GLY A 24 -5.30 -0.19 -8.34
N TYR A 25 -4.46 0.61 -9.01
CA TYR A 25 -3.74 1.72 -8.42
C TYR A 25 -4.38 3.03 -8.88
N ALA A 26 -5.14 3.65 -7.98
CA ALA A 26 -5.96 4.81 -8.30
C ALA A 26 -5.13 6.07 -8.51
N GLY A 27 -5.70 7.05 -9.20
CA GLY A 27 -5.04 8.30 -9.54
C GLY A 27 -4.47 9.09 -8.36
N ASN A 28 -4.99 8.90 -7.16
CA ASN A 28 -4.44 9.52 -5.96
C ASN A 28 -3.46 8.64 -5.16
N GLY A 29 -3.09 7.44 -5.66
CA GLY A 29 -2.16 6.52 -4.99
C GLY A 29 -2.81 5.49 -4.06
N ARG A 30 -4.13 5.39 -4.09
CA ARG A 30 -4.88 4.41 -3.31
C ARG A 30 -4.91 3.06 -4.01
N PHE A 31 -4.88 1.95 -3.26
CA PHE A 31 -5.15 0.61 -3.77
C PHE A 31 -6.64 0.31 -3.74
N MET A 32 -7.18 -0.15 -4.85
CA MET A 32 -8.60 -0.53 -4.99
C MET A 32 -8.79 -1.58 -6.07
N ASP A 33 -10.04 -1.97 -6.34
CA ASP A 33 -10.35 -2.94 -7.39
C ASP A 33 -9.53 -4.24 -7.25
N TRP A 34 -9.65 -4.88 -6.07
CA TRP A 34 -8.97 -6.15 -5.78
C TRP A 34 -9.65 -7.30 -6.50
N GLU A 35 -9.45 -7.37 -7.82
CA GLU A 35 -10.07 -8.36 -8.70
C GLU A 35 -9.19 -9.62 -8.80
N ILE A 36 -8.98 -10.24 -7.67
CA ILE A 36 -8.21 -11.47 -7.52
C ILE A 36 -9.19 -12.66 -7.54
N ARG A 37 -8.70 -13.87 -7.86
CA ARG A 37 -9.47 -15.11 -7.92
C ARG A 37 -10.55 -15.12 -9.00
N ASN A 38 -10.24 -14.54 -10.16
CA ASN A 38 -11.11 -14.55 -11.34
C ASN A 38 -12.54 -14.04 -11.07
N ARG A 39 -12.66 -13.00 -10.23
CA ARG A 39 -13.95 -12.35 -9.93
C ARG A 39 -13.83 -10.84 -10.04
N PRO A 40 -14.80 -10.20 -10.73
CA PRO A 40 -14.91 -8.75 -10.72
C PRO A 40 -15.20 -8.25 -9.31
N ASP A 41 -14.47 -7.22 -8.87
CA ASP A 41 -14.68 -6.60 -7.57
C ASP A 41 -14.36 -5.10 -7.58
N LYS A 42 -14.98 -4.39 -8.52
CA LYS A 42 -14.82 -2.93 -8.68
C LYS A 42 -15.24 -2.17 -7.44
N GLY A 43 -14.42 -1.19 -7.06
CA GLY A 43 -14.62 -0.38 -5.87
C GLY A 43 -14.22 -1.08 -4.57
N SER A 44 -13.71 -2.32 -4.62
CA SER A 44 -13.25 -3.01 -3.41
C SER A 44 -11.97 -2.37 -2.85
N ALA A 45 -11.79 -2.54 -1.54
CA ALA A 45 -10.59 -2.18 -0.80
C ALA A 45 -10.06 -3.42 -0.07
N ASN A 46 -8.77 -3.47 0.19
CA ASN A 46 -8.15 -4.51 1.01
C ASN A 46 -7.66 -3.92 2.33
N GLY A 47 -8.61 -3.60 3.23
CA GLY A 47 -8.32 -3.01 4.53
C GLY A 47 -7.46 -1.75 4.41
N TYR A 48 -6.49 -1.63 5.29
CA TYR A 48 -5.56 -0.50 5.33
C TYR A 48 -4.30 -0.69 4.47
N THR A 49 -4.41 -1.38 3.33
CA THR A 49 -3.29 -1.54 2.40
C THR A 49 -2.88 -0.19 1.82
N HIS A 50 -1.65 0.25 2.10
CA HIS A 50 -1.14 1.55 1.65
C HIS A 50 0.38 1.61 1.62
N LEU A 51 0.90 2.61 0.93
CA LEU A 51 2.29 3.06 0.99
C LEU A 51 2.40 4.29 1.90
N ALA A 52 3.45 4.37 2.70
CA ALA A 52 3.76 5.52 3.54
C ALA A 52 5.26 5.89 3.44
N ILE A 53 5.56 7.13 3.78
CA ILE A 53 6.93 7.65 3.87
C ILE A 53 7.09 8.41 5.17
N ARG A 54 8.29 8.33 5.74
CA ARG A 54 8.71 9.23 6.83
C ARG A 54 10.15 9.66 6.62
N CYS A 55 10.52 10.75 7.25
CA CYS A 55 11.90 11.17 7.38
C CYS A 55 12.12 11.84 8.72
N ARG A 56 13.40 11.92 9.13
CA ARG A 56 13.81 12.59 10.36
C ARG A 56 14.87 13.63 10.04
N ASP A 57 14.69 14.85 10.52
CA ASP A 57 15.70 15.90 10.43
C ASP A 57 16.78 15.77 11.54
N ARG A 58 17.82 16.59 11.44
CA ARG A 58 18.92 16.59 12.44
C ARG A 58 18.48 17.01 13.85
N ALA A 59 17.39 17.74 13.96
CA ALA A 59 16.81 18.13 15.24
C ALA A 59 15.97 17.01 15.87
N GLY A 60 15.80 15.88 15.16
CA GLY A 60 15.00 14.75 15.60
C GLY A 60 13.51 14.87 15.28
N ARG A 61 13.09 15.91 14.56
CA ARG A 61 11.69 16.05 14.14
C ARG A 61 11.37 15.05 13.05
N VAL A 62 10.27 14.33 13.23
CA VAL A 62 9.77 13.36 12.27
C VAL A 62 8.66 13.97 11.40
N TYR A 63 8.77 13.74 10.11
CA TYR A 63 7.74 14.07 9.13
C TYR A 63 7.23 12.76 8.55
N ALA A 64 5.93 12.55 8.53
CA ALA A 64 5.31 11.35 8.00
C ALA A 64 4.12 11.68 7.10
N ARG A 65 3.95 10.93 6.01
CA ARG A 65 2.83 11.04 5.06
C ARG A 65 2.43 9.65 4.56
N VAL A 66 1.16 9.46 4.25
CA VAL A 66 0.77 8.41 3.31
C VAL A 66 1.19 8.83 1.90
N LEU A 67 1.67 7.90 1.07
CA LEU A 67 2.06 8.18 -0.32
C LEU A 67 0.82 8.27 -1.22
N GLN A 68 -0.04 9.22 -0.85
CA GLN A 68 -1.29 9.50 -1.56
C GLN A 68 -1.52 11.01 -1.64
N GLY A 69 -2.21 11.42 -2.71
CA GLY A 69 -2.84 12.73 -2.76
C GLY A 69 -4.16 12.75 -2.01
N ASP A 70 -4.80 13.93 -1.96
CA ASP A 70 -6.11 14.09 -1.32
C ASP A 70 -7.14 13.10 -1.91
N TYR A 71 -8.09 12.71 -1.09
CA TYR A 71 -9.17 11.83 -1.52
C TYR A 71 -10.12 12.58 -2.47
N PRO A 72 -10.22 12.17 -3.74
CA PRO A 72 -10.97 12.93 -4.75
C PRO A 72 -12.47 12.63 -4.76
N GLY A 73 -12.92 11.66 -3.95
CA GLY A 73 -14.32 11.25 -3.86
C GLY A 73 -15.16 12.11 -2.94
N SER A 74 -16.41 11.71 -2.76
CA SER A 74 -17.30 12.35 -1.77
C SER A 74 -16.80 12.09 -0.36
N ARG A 75 -16.87 13.10 0.48
CA ARG A 75 -16.52 13.01 1.91
C ARG A 75 -17.73 12.77 2.81
N MET A 76 -18.92 12.71 2.21
CA MET A 76 -20.18 12.55 2.91
C MET A 76 -20.90 11.30 2.41
N GLY A 77 -21.30 10.41 3.32
CA GLY A 77 -22.10 9.25 3.00
C GLY A 77 -21.43 8.27 2.01
N GLN A 78 -20.12 8.18 2.04
CA GLN A 78 -19.35 7.29 1.18
C GLN A 78 -19.52 5.84 1.62
N TYR A 79 -19.67 4.95 0.66
CA TYR A 79 -19.75 3.52 0.88
C TYR A 79 -18.54 2.82 0.30
N ASP A 80 -17.91 1.95 1.10
CA ASP A 80 -17.16 0.82 0.58
C ASP A 80 -18.09 -0.41 0.58
N LYS A 81 -17.90 -1.30 -0.37
CA LYS A 81 -18.71 -2.52 -0.48
C LYS A 81 -18.67 -3.32 0.84
N GLY A 82 -19.84 -3.55 1.40
CA GLY A 82 -20.00 -4.37 2.58
C GLY A 82 -19.70 -3.71 3.92
N GLU A 83 -19.35 -2.42 3.92
CA GLU A 83 -19.08 -1.68 5.14
C GLU A 83 -20.21 -0.71 5.51
N HIS A 84 -20.09 -0.05 6.66
CA HIS A 84 -21.10 0.80 7.23
C HIS A 84 -21.57 1.93 6.32
N HIS A 85 -22.82 1.96 6.06
CA HIS A 85 -23.52 3.00 5.32
C HIS A 85 -23.89 4.12 6.29
N GLY A 86 -22.94 5.01 6.58
CA GLY A 86 -23.17 6.12 7.49
C GLY A 86 -23.41 7.43 6.76
N TYR A 87 -24.45 8.16 7.13
CA TYR A 87 -24.60 9.54 6.70
C TYR A 87 -23.71 10.45 7.56
N GLY A 88 -22.79 11.19 6.92
CA GLY A 88 -22.03 12.21 7.60
C GLY A 88 -20.78 11.74 8.36
N PHE A 89 -20.38 10.48 8.20
CA PHE A 89 -19.14 9.96 8.82
C PHE A 89 -17.90 10.06 7.93
N GLY A 90 -18.03 10.69 6.77
CA GLY A 90 -16.94 10.83 5.83
C GLY A 90 -16.63 9.54 5.05
N PRO A 91 -15.49 9.52 4.34
CA PRO A 91 -15.04 8.33 3.62
C PRO A 91 -14.65 7.21 4.58
N ALA A 92 -14.67 5.96 4.09
CA ALA A 92 -14.20 4.83 4.85
C ALA A 92 -12.74 4.99 5.27
N GLY A 93 -12.38 4.48 6.46
CA GLY A 93 -11.01 4.57 7.00
C GLY A 93 -9.96 3.95 6.08
N THR A 94 -10.33 2.91 5.33
CA THR A 94 -9.48 2.26 4.31
C THR A 94 -9.01 3.18 3.19
N THR A 95 -9.64 4.35 3.02
CA THR A 95 -9.20 5.37 2.06
C THR A 95 -7.95 6.12 2.52
N MET A 96 -7.55 6.00 3.77
CA MET A 96 -6.42 6.70 4.41
C MET A 96 -6.57 8.23 4.42
N CYS A 97 -7.72 8.80 4.03
CA CYS A 97 -7.93 10.25 3.90
C CYS A 97 -7.89 11.01 5.23
N GLY A 98 -7.98 10.31 6.37
CA GLY A 98 -7.83 10.89 7.71
C GLY A 98 -6.39 11.09 8.17
N PHE A 99 -5.41 10.62 7.40
CA PHE A 99 -3.98 10.73 7.71
C PHE A 99 -3.29 11.81 6.88
N PRO A 100 -2.15 12.34 7.34
CA PRO A 100 -1.37 13.29 6.56
C PRO A 100 -1.01 12.72 5.19
N HIS A 101 -1.35 13.44 4.13
CA HIS A 101 -1.12 13.10 2.73
C HIS A 101 -0.53 14.30 1.99
N PHE A 102 -0.16 14.13 0.72
CA PHE A 102 0.42 15.20 -0.09
C PHE A 102 -0.66 16.08 -0.70
N ARG A 103 -0.45 17.40 -0.67
CA ARG A 103 -1.37 18.39 -1.25
C ARG A 103 -1.37 18.38 -2.77
N SER A 104 -0.19 18.21 -3.37
CA SER A 104 -0.03 18.07 -4.82
C SER A 104 0.07 16.59 -5.17
N CYS A 105 -0.76 16.18 -6.11
CA CYS A 105 -0.76 14.83 -6.65
C CYS A 105 -1.06 14.88 -8.13
N VAL A 106 -0.17 14.31 -8.93
CA VAL A 106 -0.29 14.22 -10.38
C VAL A 106 -0.12 12.77 -10.81
N PHE A 107 -1.13 12.21 -11.44
CA PHE A 107 -1.06 10.89 -12.05
C PHE A 107 -0.69 10.99 -13.52
N THR A 108 0.28 10.19 -13.96
CA THR A 108 0.65 10.05 -15.38
C THR A 108 0.64 8.59 -15.77
N GLY A 109 -0.25 8.20 -16.67
CA GLY A 109 -0.36 6.84 -17.21
C GLY A 109 0.31 6.71 -18.57
N SER A 110 1.21 5.75 -18.71
CA SER A 110 1.86 5.33 -19.95
C SER A 110 2.13 3.83 -19.85
N PHE A 111 1.14 3.02 -20.21
CA PHE A 111 1.24 1.55 -20.10
C PHE A 111 2.56 1.04 -20.73
N PRO A 112 3.31 0.15 -20.09
CA PRO A 112 2.99 -0.62 -18.87
C PRO A 112 3.33 0.08 -17.54
N PHE A 113 3.57 1.39 -17.54
CA PHE A 113 3.89 2.18 -16.36
C PHE A 113 2.81 3.19 -16.01
N CYS A 114 2.67 3.47 -14.72
CA CYS A 114 2.09 4.72 -14.28
C CYS A 114 2.97 5.36 -13.21
N HIS A 115 2.86 6.68 -13.11
CA HIS A 115 3.62 7.48 -12.16
C HIS A 115 2.66 8.35 -11.36
N ILE A 116 2.91 8.48 -10.07
CA ILE A 116 2.26 9.44 -9.20
C ILE A 116 3.34 10.35 -8.64
N ASP A 117 3.25 11.62 -9.00
CA ASP A 117 4.12 12.68 -8.48
C ASP A 117 3.42 13.35 -7.29
N LEU A 118 4.09 13.37 -6.16
CA LEU A 118 3.60 13.87 -4.88
C LEU A 118 4.51 14.98 -4.38
N ALA A 119 3.94 16.12 -4.01
CA ALA A 119 4.66 17.24 -3.42
C ALA A 119 3.83 17.92 -2.32
N ASP A 120 4.50 18.45 -1.30
CA ASP A 120 3.87 19.18 -0.20
C ASP A 120 4.88 20.17 0.38
N ASP A 121 4.49 21.44 0.54
CA ASP A 121 5.35 22.48 1.12
C ASP A 121 5.77 22.17 2.57
N ASP A 122 4.98 21.35 3.28
CA ASP A 122 5.23 20.95 4.67
C ASP A 122 5.96 19.61 4.78
N PHE A 123 6.41 19.02 3.67
CA PHE A 123 7.20 17.79 3.64
C PHE A 123 8.51 18.03 2.88
N PRO A 124 9.69 17.65 3.43
CA PRO A 124 10.98 18.07 2.88
C PRO A 124 11.45 17.26 1.66
N ALA A 125 10.55 16.65 0.93
CA ALA A 125 10.88 15.92 -0.29
C ALA A 125 9.72 15.88 -1.29
N ASP A 126 10.05 15.86 -2.57
CA ASP A 126 9.17 15.43 -3.64
C ASP A 126 9.31 13.92 -3.82
N VAL A 127 8.19 13.24 -4.04
CA VAL A 127 8.18 11.79 -4.19
C VAL A 127 7.50 11.39 -5.49
N ARG A 128 8.15 10.50 -6.24
CA ARG A 128 7.54 9.82 -7.38
C ARG A 128 7.37 8.34 -7.08
N VAL A 129 6.14 7.87 -7.08
CA VAL A 129 5.83 6.44 -7.07
C VAL A 129 5.59 5.99 -8.49
N THR A 130 6.39 5.05 -8.97
CA THR A 130 6.20 4.39 -10.26
C THR A 130 5.67 2.99 -10.01
N ALA A 131 4.53 2.67 -10.61
CA ALA A 131 4.01 1.31 -10.64
C ALA A 131 4.19 0.72 -12.04
N TYR A 132 4.57 -0.54 -12.10
CA TYR A 132 4.82 -1.27 -13.32
C TYR A 132 3.96 -2.52 -13.38
N ASN A 133 3.25 -2.67 -14.49
CA ASN A 133 2.54 -3.89 -14.85
C ASN A 133 3.43 -4.74 -15.74
N PRO A 134 3.89 -5.93 -15.31
CA PRO A 134 4.73 -6.79 -16.14
C PRO A 134 4.01 -7.12 -17.45
N MET A 135 4.46 -6.51 -18.54
CA MET A 135 3.90 -6.72 -19.87
C MET A 135 5.02 -6.68 -20.92
N ILE A 136 5.29 -7.81 -21.53
CA ILE A 136 6.26 -7.95 -22.61
C ILE A 136 5.49 -8.42 -23.85
N PRO A 137 5.37 -7.59 -24.89
CA PRO A 137 4.65 -7.98 -26.10
C PRO A 137 5.15 -9.30 -26.68
N LEU A 138 4.25 -10.23 -27.00
CA LEU A 138 4.50 -11.55 -27.55
C LEU A 138 5.18 -12.55 -26.59
N ASP A 139 5.36 -12.19 -25.31
CA ASP A 139 5.87 -13.07 -24.27
C ASP A 139 4.79 -13.25 -23.19
N ALA A 140 3.94 -14.27 -23.37
CA ALA A 140 2.83 -14.54 -22.46
C ALA A 140 3.31 -15.04 -21.10
N ASP A 141 4.39 -15.82 -21.04
CA ASP A 141 4.90 -16.43 -19.83
C ASP A 141 5.41 -15.36 -18.86
N ASN A 142 6.26 -14.45 -19.31
CA ASN A 142 6.76 -13.36 -18.49
C ASN A 142 5.70 -12.28 -18.23
N SER A 143 4.73 -12.10 -19.14
CA SER A 143 3.62 -11.17 -18.94
C SER A 143 2.54 -11.67 -18.00
N SER A 144 2.53 -12.96 -17.65
CA SER A 144 1.56 -13.56 -16.71
C SER A 144 2.11 -13.72 -15.30
N LEU A 145 3.24 -13.11 -14.96
CA LEU A 145 3.73 -13.07 -13.59
C LEU A 145 2.70 -12.37 -12.67
N PRO A 146 2.20 -13.06 -11.61
CA PRO A 146 1.22 -12.48 -10.68
C PRO A 146 1.90 -11.49 -9.71
N ALA A 147 2.43 -10.41 -10.24
CA ALA A 147 3.22 -9.45 -9.51
C ALA A 147 2.82 -8.00 -9.82
N ALA A 148 2.97 -7.14 -8.83
CA ALA A 148 2.93 -5.69 -8.95
C ALA A 148 4.26 -5.11 -8.44
N LEU A 149 4.92 -4.30 -9.23
CA LEU A 149 6.21 -3.71 -8.90
C LEU A 149 6.07 -2.22 -8.69
N PHE A 150 6.73 -1.73 -7.63
CA PHE A 150 6.73 -0.31 -7.29
C PHE A 150 8.15 0.19 -7.10
N THR A 151 8.40 1.39 -7.56
CA THR A 151 9.62 2.14 -7.26
C THR A 151 9.23 3.47 -6.62
N VAL A 152 9.83 3.79 -5.48
CA VAL A 152 9.66 5.07 -4.80
C VAL A 152 10.94 5.87 -4.98
N ALA A 153 10.89 6.91 -5.80
CA ALA A 153 11.99 7.85 -6.00
C ALA A 153 11.75 9.09 -5.13
N ILE A 154 12.73 9.43 -4.30
CA ILE A 154 12.64 10.51 -3.32
C ILE A 154 13.67 11.57 -3.69
N THR A 155 13.21 12.81 -3.85
CA THR A 155 14.06 13.97 -4.08
C THR A 155 14.00 14.88 -2.87
N ASN A 156 15.07 14.94 -2.08
CA ASN A 156 15.16 15.84 -0.94
C ASN A 156 15.14 17.30 -1.46
N THR A 157 14.12 18.06 -1.07
CA THR A 157 13.96 19.48 -1.40
C THR A 157 14.55 20.41 -0.34
N GLY A 158 14.95 19.84 0.81
CA GLY A 158 15.61 20.56 1.89
C GLY A 158 17.09 20.84 1.62
N ARG A 159 17.69 21.65 2.48
CA ARG A 159 19.13 22.00 2.40
C ARG A 159 20.03 20.99 3.12
N GLU A 160 19.47 20.17 3.98
CA GLU A 160 20.20 19.21 4.81
C GLU A 160 19.98 17.78 4.30
N ALA A 161 20.98 16.93 4.49
CA ALA A 161 20.82 15.50 4.25
C ALA A 161 19.84 14.91 5.28
N MET A 162 18.91 14.08 4.81
CA MET A 162 17.89 13.42 5.61
C MET A 162 17.86 11.92 5.28
N ALA A 163 17.54 11.11 6.26
CA ALA A 163 17.21 9.71 6.07
C ALA A 163 15.70 9.57 5.82
N PHE A 164 15.35 8.73 4.88
CA PHE A 164 13.96 8.45 4.50
C PHE A 164 13.67 6.97 4.64
N ASP A 165 12.56 6.66 5.28
CA ASP A 165 12.01 5.30 5.32
C ASP A 165 10.71 5.26 4.53
N THR A 166 10.52 4.19 3.78
CA THR A 166 9.27 3.87 3.10
C THR A 166 8.64 2.62 3.70
N ALA A 167 7.33 2.59 3.82
CA ALA A 167 6.59 1.44 4.31
C ALA A 167 5.54 1.02 3.30
N PHE A 168 5.41 -0.28 3.08
CA PHE A 168 4.28 -0.86 2.39
C PHE A 168 3.53 -1.78 3.36
N SER A 169 2.31 -1.40 3.69
CA SER A 169 1.42 -2.18 4.54
C SER A 169 0.42 -2.95 3.68
N LEU A 170 0.30 -4.24 3.92
CA LEU A 170 -0.54 -5.13 3.14
C LEU A 170 -1.39 -6.01 4.07
N ARG A 171 -2.72 -5.92 3.90
CA ARG A 171 -3.65 -6.81 4.57
C ARG A 171 -3.66 -8.17 3.90
N ASN A 172 -3.62 -9.24 4.69
CA ASN A 172 -3.82 -10.60 4.21
C ASN A 172 -5.29 -10.78 3.79
N LEU A 173 -5.49 -11.13 2.52
CA LEU A 173 -6.83 -11.28 1.92
C LEU A 173 -7.39 -12.71 1.98
N PHE A 174 -6.61 -13.64 2.56
CA PHE A 174 -7.00 -15.03 2.64
C PHE A 174 -7.70 -15.35 3.95
N SER A 175 -8.65 -16.30 3.93
CA SER A 175 -9.29 -16.81 5.14
C SER A 175 -8.38 -17.77 5.90
N GLY A 176 -8.47 -17.78 7.23
CA GLY A 176 -7.53 -18.50 8.07
C GLY A 176 -6.12 -17.89 8.00
N ALA A 177 -6.07 -16.56 7.85
CA ALA A 177 -4.87 -15.80 7.53
C ALA A 177 -3.75 -16.04 8.53
N ARG A 178 -2.55 -16.24 8.00
CA ARG A 178 -1.29 -16.32 8.75
C ARG A 178 -0.26 -15.45 8.07
N ASN A 179 0.31 -14.56 8.84
CA ASN A 179 1.44 -13.75 8.40
C ASN A 179 2.73 -14.31 8.97
N GLY A 180 3.81 -14.15 8.24
CA GLY A 180 5.14 -14.55 8.67
C GLY A 180 6.20 -13.75 7.94
N THR A 181 7.45 -13.88 8.37
CA THR A 181 8.60 -13.27 7.72
C THR A 181 9.58 -14.33 7.31
N VAL A 182 10.18 -14.14 6.15
CA VAL A 182 11.23 -15.02 5.62
C VAL A 182 12.39 -14.14 5.19
N ARG A 183 13.61 -14.57 5.55
CA ARG A 183 14.81 -13.93 5.02
C ARG A 183 15.08 -14.47 3.63
N THR A 184 15.19 -13.58 2.66
CA THR A 184 15.47 -13.95 1.27
C THR A 184 16.97 -14.22 1.07
N ASP A 185 17.31 -14.87 -0.04
CA ASP A 185 18.71 -15.12 -0.43
C ASP A 185 19.50 -13.81 -0.65
N THR A 186 18.81 -12.71 -0.94
CA THR A 186 19.39 -11.38 -1.07
C THR A 186 19.59 -10.67 0.27
N ALA A 187 19.37 -11.38 1.39
CA ALA A 187 19.43 -10.88 2.76
C ALA A 187 18.39 -9.81 3.11
N SER A 188 17.39 -9.59 2.27
CA SER A 188 16.23 -8.77 2.58
C SER A 188 15.16 -9.57 3.32
N ASP A 189 14.42 -8.91 4.20
CA ASP A 189 13.27 -9.52 4.82
C ASP A 189 12.06 -9.46 3.88
N ALA A 190 11.30 -10.56 3.82
CA ALA A 190 10.05 -10.65 3.08
C ALA A 190 8.89 -10.95 4.02
N LEU A 191 7.79 -10.24 3.85
CA LEU A 191 6.52 -10.53 4.52
C LEU A 191 5.75 -11.54 3.68
N CYS A 192 5.45 -12.70 4.26
CA CYS A 192 4.65 -13.75 3.65
C CYS A 192 3.26 -13.78 4.27
N LEU A 193 2.24 -13.78 3.43
CA LEU A 193 0.83 -13.75 3.78
C LEU A 193 0.18 -15.00 3.20
N ALA A 194 -0.17 -15.96 4.06
CA ALA A 194 -0.74 -17.23 3.63
C ALA A 194 -2.18 -17.40 4.13
N GLY A 195 -2.97 -18.17 3.41
CA GLY A 195 -4.28 -18.63 3.85
C GLY A 195 -4.22 -19.97 4.59
N GLY A 196 -5.31 -20.31 5.31
CA GLY A 196 -5.45 -21.58 6.03
C GLY A 196 -5.93 -22.73 5.17
N ALA A 197 -6.25 -22.50 3.89
CA ALA A 197 -6.74 -23.56 3.02
C ALA A 197 -5.63 -24.57 2.63
N PRO A 198 -5.94 -25.84 2.45
CA PRO A 198 -4.99 -26.85 1.93
C PRO A 198 -4.48 -26.47 0.52
N HIS A 199 -3.25 -26.92 0.19
CA HIS A 199 -2.61 -26.62 -1.09
C HIS A 199 -3.37 -27.09 -2.33
N ASP A 200 -4.15 -28.14 -2.22
CA ASP A 200 -5.01 -28.69 -3.28
C ASP A 200 -6.37 -28.01 -3.38
N SER A 201 -6.66 -27.06 -2.50
CA SER A 201 -7.92 -26.33 -2.50
C SER A 201 -7.89 -25.16 -3.45
N PRO A 202 -8.97 -24.88 -4.23
CA PRO A 202 -9.11 -23.64 -4.98
C PRO A 202 -9.08 -22.36 -4.12
N ALA A 203 -9.30 -22.49 -2.82
CA ALA A 203 -9.22 -21.39 -1.87
C ALA A 203 -7.79 -21.13 -1.36
N TYR A 204 -6.84 -22.01 -1.67
CA TYR A 204 -5.44 -21.79 -1.33
C TYR A 204 -4.89 -20.52 -1.97
N GLY A 205 -4.04 -19.83 -1.26
CA GLY A 205 -3.34 -18.67 -1.78
C GLY A 205 -2.28 -18.14 -0.82
N GLU A 206 -1.25 -17.59 -1.42
CA GLU A 206 -0.15 -16.93 -0.73
C GLU A 206 0.18 -15.63 -1.44
N MET A 207 0.66 -14.66 -0.69
CA MET A 207 1.26 -13.42 -1.19
C MET A 207 2.58 -13.18 -0.49
N CYS A 208 3.50 -12.54 -1.18
CA CYS A 208 4.75 -12.10 -0.61
C CYS A 208 4.97 -10.63 -0.93
N LEU A 209 5.43 -9.88 0.06
CA LEU A 209 5.84 -8.50 -0.10
C LEU A 209 7.31 -8.39 0.28
N THR A 210 8.13 -7.86 -0.61
CA THR A 210 9.56 -7.67 -0.41
C THR A 210 9.99 -6.27 -0.83
N CYS A 211 11.11 -5.81 -0.30
CA CYS A 211 11.73 -4.53 -0.63
C CYS A 211 13.21 -4.76 -0.97
N ALA A 212 13.72 -4.06 -1.98
CA ALA A 212 15.12 -4.11 -2.41
C ALA A 212 15.98 -2.96 -1.87
N ALA A 213 15.55 -2.26 -0.81
CA ALA A 213 16.36 -1.26 -0.14
C ALA A 213 17.55 -1.91 0.61
N GLU A 214 18.57 -1.10 0.92
CA GLU A 214 19.77 -1.59 1.59
C GLU A 214 19.50 -2.07 3.02
N ASP A 215 18.64 -1.35 3.75
CA ASP A 215 18.14 -1.76 5.06
C ASP A 215 16.64 -2.02 4.99
N THR A 216 16.25 -3.23 5.36
CA THR A 216 14.86 -3.66 5.34
C THR A 216 14.48 -4.40 6.61
N TYR A 217 13.24 -4.20 7.03
CA TYR A 217 12.65 -5.04 8.07
C TYR A 217 11.14 -5.20 7.88
N CYS A 218 10.60 -6.24 8.51
CA CYS A 218 9.17 -6.51 8.49
C CYS A 218 8.56 -6.34 9.88
N GLN A 219 7.33 -5.85 9.91
CA GLN A 219 6.38 -6.02 10.98
C GLN A 219 5.37 -7.07 10.50
N SER A 220 5.42 -8.27 11.04
CA SER A 220 4.58 -9.39 10.57
C SER A 220 3.10 -9.17 10.88
N HIS A 221 2.81 -8.54 12.01
CA HIS A 221 1.44 -8.30 12.47
C HIS A 221 1.29 -6.89 13.05
N TRP A 222 0.22 -6.23 12.63
CA TRP A 222 -0.27 -5.05 13.31
C TRP A 222 -0.93 -5.41 14.65
N TYR A 223 -1.21 -4.37 15.44
CA TYR A 223 -2.04 -4.55 16.63
C TYR A 223 -3.44 -5.03 16.22
N ARG A 224 -3.90 -6.13 16.82
CA ARG A 224 -5.27 -6.66 16.65
C ARG A 224 -6.19 -5.96 17.66
N GLY A 225 -6.83 -4.89 17.24
CA GLY A 225 -7.78 -4.14 18.05
C GLY A 225 -9.14 -4.02 17.36
N GLY A 226 -10.11 -3.46 18.05
CA GLY A 226 -11.40 -3.13 17.49
C GLY A 226 -11.37 -1.78 16.74
N TRP A 227 -12.39 -1.51 15.94
CA TRP A 227 -12.63 -0.24 15.26
C TRP A 227 -11.43 0.19 14.40
N GLN A 228 -10.87 1.38 14.71
CA GLN A 228 -9.72 1.96 14.03
C GLN A 228 -8.38 1.76 14.76
N ASP A 229 -8.38 1.01 15.87
CA ASP A 229 -7.19 0.83 16.72
C ASP A 229 -5.98 0.30 15.94
N PRO A 230 -6.11 -0.66 15.00
CA PRO A 230 -4.94 -1.17 14.27
C PRO A 230 -4.21 -0.07 13.50
N ILE A 231 -4.94 0.76 12.74
CA ILE A 231 -4.33 1.81 11.93
C ILE A 231 -3.83 2.98 12.79
N VAL A 232 -4.53 3.33 13.87
CA VAL A 232 -4.09 4.38 14.80
C VAL A 232 -2.80 3.96 15.51
N THR A 233 -2.71 2.70 15.95
CA THR A 233 -1.49 2.15 16.56
C THR A 233 -0.33 2.15 15.58
N PHE A 234 -0.54 1.65 14.35
CA PHE A 234 0.47 1.71 13.29
C PHE A 234 0.94 3.15 13.04
N TRP A 235 0.01 4.09 12.88
CA TRP A 235 0.37 5.46 12.57
C TRP A 235 1.13 6.16 13.70
N ASN A 236 0.77 5.91 14.95
CA ASN A 236 1.49 6.43 16.10
C ASN A 236 2.93 5.91 16.15
N GLU A 237 3.14 4.62 15.91
CA GLU A 237 4.47 4.02 15.82
C GLU A 237 5.25 4.60 14.61
N TRP A 238 4.61 4.67 13.45
CA TRP A 238 5.24 5.20 12.23
C TRP A 238 5.68 6.66 12.39
N SER A 239 4.78 7.50 12.89
CA SER A 239 5.05 8.94 13.05
C SER A 239 5.97 9.28 14.24
N SER A 240 6.21 8.36 15.14
CA SER A 240 7.23 8.52 16.20
C SER A 240 8.66 8.48 15.64
N GLY A 241 8.85 7.86 14.47
CA GLY A 241 10.15 7.64 13.86
C GLY A 241 10.91 6.44 14.44
N GLU A 242 10.32 5.72 15.38
CA GLU A 242 10.91 4.50 15.92
C GLU A 242 10.62 3.29 15.03
N ARG A 243 11.33 2.20 15.28
CA ARG A 243 11.06 0.93 14.59
C ARG A 243 9.66 0.44 14.96
N LEU A 244 8.89 -0.01 13.95
CA LEU A 244 7.57 -0.59 14.17
C LEU A 244 7.66 -1.80 15.11
N CYS A 245 6.74 -1.89 16.06
CA CYS A 245 6.68 -2.99 17.00
C CYS A 245 6.15 -4.25 16.30
N ASP A 246 7.00 -5.24 16.08
CA ASP A 246 6.55 -6.54 15.58
C ASP A 246 5.81 -7.30 16.69
N ARG A 247 4.69 -7.92 16.31
CA ARG A 247 3.81 -8.66 17.21
C ARG A 247 3.70 -10.09 16.70
N CYS A 248 3.65 -11.03 17.62
CA CYS A 248 3.46 -12.43 17.30
C CYS A 248 2.12 -12.90 17.87
N TYR A 249 1.29 -13.43 17.00
CA TYR A 249 0.00 -14.02 17.39
C TYR A 249 -0.04 -15.47 16.94
N PRO A 250 -0.29 -16.42 17.85
CA PRO A 250 -0.29 -17.85 17.50
C PRO A 250 -1.50 -18.27 16.67
N ASP A 251 -2.63 -17.56 16.85
CA ASP A 251 -3.88 -17.93 16.20
C ASP A 251 -4.06 -17.20 14.86
N PRO A 252 -4.60 -17.89 13.84
CA PRO A 252 -5.01 -17.24 12.60
C PRO A 252 -6.03 -16.12 12.85
N TYR A 253 -5.96 -15.08 12.05
CA TYR A 253 -6.92 -13.98 12.13
C TYR A 253 -7.17 -13.37 10.76
N ASP A 254 -8.42 -13.46 10.28
CA ASP A 254 -8.80 -12.94 8.97
C ASP A 254 -8.60 -11.42 8.91
N GLY A 255 -7.79 -11.03 7.95
CA GLY A 255 -7.50 -9.62 7.75
C GLY A 255 -6.30 -9.06 8.52
N ASP A 256 -5.44 -9.92 9.06
CA ASP A 256 -4.14 -9.48 9.58
C ASP A 256 -3.41 -8.61 8.57
N THR A 257 -2.80 -7.56 9.05
CA THR A 257 -1.99 -6.64 8.24
C THR A 257 -0.53 -6.74 8.68
N GLY A 258 0.37 -6.78 7.72
CA GLY A 258 1.79 -6.67 7.96
C GLY A 258 2.40 -5.53 7.15
N THR A 259 3.64 -5.17 7.44
CA THR A 259 4.34 -4.05 6.82
C THR A 259 5.78 -4.43 6.51
N VAL A 260 6.26 -4.08 5.32
CA VAL A 260 7.68 -4.07 4.96
C VAL A 260 8.16 -2.62 4.95
N VAL A 261 9.28 -2.37 5.60
CA VAL A 261 9.95 -1.07 5.65
C VAL A 261 11.28 -1.18 4.94
N GLY A 262 11.59 -0.19 4.10
CA GLY A 262 12.88 0.00 3.44
C GLY A 262 13.43 1.39 3.70
N SER A 263 14.74 1.47 3.96
CA SER A 263 15.50 2.70 4.23
C SER A 263 16.61 2.91 3.23
#